data_7a74014689be0db6e30ed0e99ee57d6f
#
_entry.id   7a74014689be0db6e30ed0e99ee57d6f
#
_cell.length_a   1.000
_cell.length_b   1.000
_cell.length_c   1.000
_cell.angle_alpha   90.00
_cell.angle_beta   90.00
_cell.angle_gamma   90.00
#
_symmetry.space_group_name_H-M   'P 1'
#
loop_
_entity.id
_entity.type
_entity.pdbx_description
1 polymer ?
#
loop_
_entity_poly.entity_id
_entity_poly.type
_entity_poly.pdbx_seq_one_letter_code
_entity_poly.pdbx_strand_id
1 'polypeptide(L)'
;VPYAFPAAAPTLSGDLLTISRFLADPVRVQRRLRDYKDLRFVADQLLIDRQRSQGGAVLYDMTEPFVTDRTVEAVSAGSEYPYANLATGTAGLAAIAKWGQKVLLTDEEITRKSWPMDAVDRALAKVVNSIIKQVDTVAMAAIGTAITAEVATVGSWDNATVANRKPLDDILLGIQAMEDLNLGYRADTLVVSPKAYTYLMLNDAIAQLRKRETTDNPVYTGMIETVANLTVIKTPNLPVVTRAWIIDSRQLGGMADERDSAPGYAISDLAVEVKAIRQDERDAWDLQGRRKTVPFVQEPGAGYEITGVVS
;
A
#
# COMPACT_ATOMS: atom_id res chain seq x y z
N VAL A 1 14.80 -50.20 -23.69
CA VAL A 1 14.76 -49.76 -22.26
C VAL A 1 13.32 -49.46 -21.94
N PRO A 2 12.67 -50.17 -20.96
CA PRO A 2 11.29 -49.89 -20.61
C PRO A 2 11.20 -48.48 -20.00
N TYR A 3 10.33 -47.65 -20.53
CA TYR A 3 9.98 -46.40 -19.91
C TYR A 3 9.26 -46.66 -18.58
N ALA A 4 9.89 -46.32 -17.46
CA ALA A 4 9.22 -46.33 -16.17
C ALA A 4 8.22 -45.19 -16.11
N PHE A 5 6.94 -45.51 -16.00
CA PHE A 5 5.89 -44.51 -15.83
C PHE A 5 5.12 -44.89 -14.53
N PRO A 6 4.94 -43.97 -13.59
CA PRO A 6 5.37 -42.59 -13.61
C PRO A 6 6.90 -42.40 -13.45
N ALA A 7 7.43 -41.30 -14.01
CA ALA A 7 8.84 -40.98 -13.83
C ALA A 7 9.19 -40.91 -12.36
N ALA A 8 10.34 -41.52 -11.98
CA ALA A 8 10.80 -41.52 -10.60
C ALA A 8 10.85 -40.09 -10.06
N ALA A 9 10.39 -39.90 -8.83
CA ALA A 9 10.49 -38.59 -8.17
C ALA A 9 11.96 -38.15 -8.14
N PRO A 10 12.27 -36.87 -8.44
CA PRO A 10 13.63 -36.37 -8.43
C PRO A 10 14.24 -36.55 -7.05
N THR A 11 15.38 -37.25 -6.97
CA THR A 11 16.13 -37.42 -5.73
C THR A 11 17.09 -36.24 -5.53
N LEU A 12 17.24 -35.76 -4.29
CA LEU A 12 18.15 -34.66 -3.93
C LEU A 12 19.64 -34.96 -4.18
N SER A 13 20.00 -36.23 -4.39
CA SER A 13 21.36 -36.68 -4.63
C SER A 13 21.63 -36.77 -6.14
N GLY A 14 22.26 -35.72 -6.66
CA GLY A 14 22.74 -35.65 -8.05
C GLY A 14 21.92 -34.79 -9.03
N ASP A 15 20.77 -34.27 -8.63
CA ASP A 15 19.97 -33.38 -9.47
C ASP A 15 20.41 -31.92 -9.30
N LEU A 16 21.26 -31.45 -10.19
CA LEU A 16 21.56 -30.03 -10.29
C LEU A 16 20.30 -29.26 -10.68
N LEU A 17 19.94 -28.26 -9.87
CA LEU A 17 18.87 -27.34 -10.20
C LEU A 17 19.31 -26.49 -11.39
N THR A 18 18.87 -26.84 -12.58
CA THR A 18 19.12 -26.02 -13.78
C THR A 18 18.14 -24.84 -13.81
N ILE A 19 18.56 -23.73 -14.43
CA ILE A 19 17.73 -22.53 -14.57
C ILE A 19 16.44 -22.85 -15.34
N SER A 20 16.53 -23.68 -16.38
CA SER A 20 15.35 -24.11 -17.13
C SER A 20 14.34 -24.83 -16.27
N ARG A 21 14.77 -25.69 -15.35
CA ARG A 21 13.91 -26.37 -14.36
C ARG A 21 13.33 -25.41 -13.34
N PHE A 22 14.11 -24.43 -12.89
CA PHE A 22 13.63 -23.41 -11.98
C PHE A 22 12.54 -22.53 -12.61
N LEU A 23 12.76 -22.05 -13.82
CA LEU A 23 11.82 -21.19 -14.54
C LEU A 23 10.56 -21.94 -15.01
N ALA A 24 10.66 -23.25 -15.25
CA ALA A 24 9.52 -24.09 -15.61
C ALA A 24 8.60 -24.41 -14.41
N ASP A 25 9.05 -24.21 -13.16
CA ASP A 25 8.29 -24.48 -11.96
C ASP A 25 7.78 -23.16 -11.31
N PRO A 26 6.52 -22.79 -11.51
CA PRO A 26 5.98 -21.53 -10.98
C PRO A 26 6.00 -21.45 -9.45
N VAL A 27 5.94 -22.59 -8.75
CA VAL A 27 6.00 -22.64 -7.28
C VAL A 27 7.37 -22.23 -6.75
N ARG A 28 8.44 -22.62 -7.45
CA ARG A 28 9.81 -22.23 -7.07
C ARG A 28 10.05 -20.73 -7.31
N VAL A 29 9.56 -20.21 -8.44
CA VAL A 29 9.56 -18.77 -8.72
C VAL A 29 8.82 -18.00 -7.64
N GLN A 30 7.65 -18.48 -7.22
CA GLN A 30 6.86 -17.86 -6.16
C GLN A 30 7.61 -17.84 -4.81
N ARG A 31 8.25 -18.95 -4.43
CA ARG A 31 9.06 -18.99 -3.19
C ARG A 31 10.17 -17.95 -3.21
N ARG A 32 10.84 -17.81 -4.35
CA ARG A 32 11.92 -16.83 -4.51
C ARG A 32 11.41 -15.39 -4.40
N LEU A 33 10.22 -15.10 -4.92
CA LEU A 33 9.59 -13.79 -4.78
C LEU A 33 9.30 -13.41 -3.32
N ARG A 34 9.02 -14.38 -2.45
CA ARG A 34 8.83 -14.12 -1.01
C ARG A 34 10.10 -13.61 -0.33
N ASP A 35 11.26 -13.97 -0.84
CA ASP A 35 12.54 -13.55 -0.28
C ASP A 35 12.90 -12.10 -0.64
N TYR A 36 12.26 -11.52 -1.70
CA TYR A 36 12.49 -10.14 -2.15
C TYR A 36 11.57 -9.12 -1.47
N LYS A 37 11.46 -9.19 -0.15
CA LYS A 37 10.56 -8.33 0.64
C LYS A 37 11.10 -6.92 0.94
N ASP A 38 12.05 -6.41 0.20
CA ASP A 38 12.65 -5.10 0.48
C ASP A 38 11.67 -3.94 0.29
N LEU A 39 10.75 -4.06 -0.67
CA LEU A 39 9.67 -3.12 -0.88
C LEU A 39 8.32 -3.75 -0.50
N ARG A 40 7.54 -3.02 0.29
CA ARG A 40 6.16 -3.37 0.65
C ARG A 40 5.20 -2.41 -0.02
N PHE A 41 4.02 -2.90 -0.37
CA PHE A 41 2.94 -2.01 -0.81
C PHE A 41 2.51 -1.14 0.37
N VAL A 42 2.80 0.16 0.29
CA VAL A 42 2.34 1.14 1.28
C VAL A 42 0.84 1.34 1.14
N ALA A 43 0.32 1.35 -0.09
CA ALA A 43 -1.10 1.42 -0.38
C ALA A 43 -1.91 0.34 0.37
N ASP A 44 -1.36 -0.88 0.45
CA ASP A 44 -2.00 -2.00 1.12
C ASP A 44 -2.09 -1.84 2.66
N GLN A 45 -1.33 -0.91 3.23
CA GLN A 45 -1.39 -0.57 4.66
C GLN A 45 -2.35 0.58 4.95
N LEU A 46 -2.56 1.47 3.98
CA LEU A 46 -3.45 2.61 4.09
C LEU A 46 -4.90 2.27 3.72
N LEU A 47 -5.07 1.42 2.72
CA LEU A 47 -6.36 0.94 2.23
C LEU A 47 -6.55 -0.51 2.68
N ILE A 48 -7.03 -0.68 3.91
CA ILE A 48 -7.05 -2.00 4.58
C ILE A 48 -8.16 -2.89 4.05
N ASP A 49 -9.29 -2.33 3.61
CA ASP A 49 -10.39 -3.13 3.09
C ASP A 49 -9.95 -3.89 1.82
N ARG A 50 -10.11 -5.21 1.85
CA ARG A 50 -9.66 -6.10 0.79
C ARG A 50 -10.86 -6.75 0.11
N GLN A 51 -11.20 -6.22 -1.04
CA GLN A 51 -12.28 -6.77 -1.85
C GLN A 51 -11.73 -7.65 -2.97
N ARG A 52 -12.44 -8.74 -3.24
CA ARG A 52 -12.18 -9.61 -4.39
C ARG A 52 -13.28 -9.41 -5.41
N SER A 53 -12.91 -9.03 -6.61
CA SER A 53 -13.84 -8.90 -7.73
C SER A 53 -13.58 -9.97 -8.77
N GLN A 54 -14.66 -10.41 -9.44
CA GLN A 54 -14.59 -11.30 -10.60
C GLN A 54 -15.18 -10.64 -11.86
N GLY A 55 -15.69 -9.42 -11.75
CA GLY A 55 -16.38 -8.71 -12.82
C GLY A 55 -15.61 -7.54 -13.44
N GLY A 56 -14.31 -7.39 -13.15
CA GLY A 56 -13.49 -6.32 -13.71
C GLY A 56 -13.75 -4.92 -13.11
N ALA A 57 -14.68 -4.81 -12.15
CA ALA A 57 -14.99 -3.55 -11.46
C ALA A 57 -15.56 -3.83 -10.07
N VAL A 58 -15.48 -2.83 -9.19
CA VAL A 58 -16.09 -2.83 -7.87
C VAL A 58 -17.05 -1.66 -7.77
N LEU A 59 -18.27 -1.95 -7.34
CA LEU A 59 -19.26 -0.95 -6.97
C LEU A 59 -19.14 -0.73 -5.46
N TYR A 60 -19.10 0.52 -5.04
CA TYR A 60 -19.04 0.90 -3.64
C TYR A 60 -19.83 2.18 -3.41
N ASP A 61 -20.30 2.38 -2.20
CA ASP A 61 -21.00 3.61 -1.82
C ASP A 61 -20.01 4.56 -1.15
N MET A 62 -19.99 5.82 -1.62
CA MET A 62 -19.15 6.88 -1.07
C MET A 62 -19.96 7.73 -0.08
N THR A 63 -19.33 8.07 1.03
CA THR A 63 -19.83 9.04 2.01
C THR A 63 -21.27 8.72 2.46
N GLU A 64 -21.43 7.55 3.07
CA GLU A 64 -22.72 7.18 3.63
C GLU A 64 -22.98 8.02 4.89
N PRO A 65 -24.13 8.75 4.98
CA PRO A 65 -24.46 9.53 6.15
C PRO A 65 -24.65 8.65 7.39
N PHE A 66 -23.91 8.93 8.47
CA PHE A 66 -24.03 8.20 9.73
C PHE A 66 -25.31 8.49 10.49
N VAL A 67 -25.97 9.61 10.17
CA VAL A 67 -27.19 10.07 10.82
C VAL A 67 -28.32 10.19 9.83
N THR A 68 -29.55 9.97 10.30
CA THR A 68 -30.75 10.17 9.48
C THR A 68 -30.95 11.67 9.20
N ASP A 69 -31.75 11.99 8.20
CA ASP A 69 -32.09 13.35 7.78
C ASP A 69 -32.87 14.15 8.83
N ARG A 70 -33.35 13.48 9.89
CA ARG A 70 -34.15 14.08 10.96
C ARG A 70 -33.52 13.87 12.35
N THR A 71 -33.52 14.93 13.14
CA THR A 71 -33.11 14.89 14.54
C THR A 71 -34.05 14.05 15.38
N VAL A 72 -33.55 13.29 16.35
CA VAL A 72 -34.34 12.53 17.28
C VAL A 72 -35.12 13.50 18.20
N GLU A 73 -36.42 13.33 18.25
CA GLU A 73 -37.33 14.16 19.08
C GLU A 73 -37.84 13.38 20.27
N ALA A 74 -38.16 14.08 21.36
CA ALA A 74 -38.84 13.48 22.50
C ALA A 74 -40.30 13.19 22.14
N VAL A 75 -40.71 11.93 22.23
CA VAL A 75 -42.07 11.48 21.88
C VAL A 75 -42.86 11.26 23.16
N SER A 76 -44.08 11.85 23.22
CA SER A 76 -45.00 11.68 24.34
C SER A 76 -45.53 10.25 24.40
N ALA A 77 -45.91 9.80 25.63
CA ALA A 77 -46.51 8.49 25.80
C ALA A 77 -47.78 8.33 24.95
N GLY A 78 -47.85 7.30 24.11
CA GLY A 78 -48.98 7.04 23.21
C GLY A 78 -48.95 7.77 21.85
N SER A 79 -47.95 8.60 21.60
CA SER A 79 -47.75 9.26 20.30
C SER A 79 -46.97 8.37 19.34
N GLU A 80 -47.17 8.57 18.03
CA GLU A 80 -46.44 7.88 16.97
C GLU A 80 -45.01 8.41 16.85
N TYR A 81 -44.05 7.52 16.61
CA TYR A 81 -42.65 7.93 16.34
C TYR A 81 -42.55 8.62 14.98
N PRO A 82 -41.79 9.72 14.88
CA PRO A 82 -41.57 10.40 13.61
C PRO A 82 -40.75 9.53 12.64
N TYR A 83 -41.19 9.48 11.38
CA TYR A 83 -40.43 8.82 10.35
C TYR A 83 -39.23 9.67 9.92
N ALA A 84 -38.07 9.02 9.72
CA ALA A 84 -36.91 9.60 9.12
C ALA A 84 -36.59 8.87 7.81
N ASN A 85 -36.05 9.56 6.82
CA ASN A 85 -35.60 8.94 5.59
C ASN A 85 -34.19 8.38 5.74
N LEU A 86 -33.94 7.23 5.13
CA LEU A 86 -32.60 6.67 5.03
C LEU A 86 -31.92 7.29 3.78
N ALA A 87 -30.97 8.16 4.03
CA ALA A 87 -30.11 8.66 2.98
C ALA A 87 -29.02 7.62 2.70
N THR A 88 -28.83 7.24 1.44
CA THR A 88 -27.72 6.38 0.99
C THR A 88 -26.60 7.22 0.40
N GLY A 89 -25.36 6.74 0.50
CA GLY A 89 -24.20 7.38 -0.14
C GLY A 89 -24.31 7.41 -1.67
N THR A 90 -23.38 8.12 -2.29
CA THR A 90 -23.30 8.17 -3.75
C THR A 90 -22.56 6.92 -4.25
N ALA A 91 -23.18 6.18 -5.17
CA ALA A 91 -22.54 5.00 -5.75
C ALA A 91 -21.30 5.37 -6.57
N GLY A 92 -20.15 4.78 -6.23
CA GLY A 92 -18.90 4.86 -6.97
C GLY A 92 -18.60 3.57 -7.71
N LEU A 93 -17.97 3.66 -8.86
CA LEU A 93 -17.52 2.51 -9.65
C LEU A 93 -16.02 2.60 -9.88
N ALA A 94 -15.26 1.61 -9.40
CA ALA A 94 -13.83 1.50 -9.63
C ALA A 94 -13.55 0.34 -10.61
N ALA A 95 -13.02 0.66 -11.80
CA ALA A 95 -12.65 -0.35 -12.80
C ALA A 95 -11.25 -0.91 -12.51
N ILE A 96 -11.13 -2.24 -12.46
CA ILE A 96 -9.87 -2.92 -12.20
C ILE A 96 -8.93 -2.78 -13.39
N ALA A 97 -7.74 -2.27 -13.14
CA ALA A 97 -6.68 -2.16 -14.12
C ALA A 97 -5.63 -3.28 -13.94
N LYS A 98 -5.11 -3.77 -15.06
CA LYS A 98 -4.04 -4.76 -15.08
C LYS A 98 -2.69 -4.05 -15.18
N TRP A 99 -1.94 -4.09 -14.09
CA TRP A 99 -0.57 -3.55 -14.02
C TRP A 99 0.43 -4.67 -14.19
N GLY A 100 1.28 -4.60 -15.19
CA GLY A 100 2.23 -5.68 -15.43
C GLY A 100 3.39 -5.28 -16.31
N GLN A 101 4.48 -6.02 -16.15
CA GLN A 101 5.71 -5.86 -16.91
C GLN A 101 6.32 -7.22 -17.17
N LYS A 102 7.06 -7.34 -18.28
CA LYS A 102 7.89 -8.50 -18.57
C LYS A 102 9.34 -8.09 -18.85
N VAL A 103 10.26 -8.97 -18.48
CA VAL A 103 11.68 -8.83 -18.75
C VAL A 103 12.14 -10.04 -19.55
N LEU A 104 12.82 -9.79 -20.64
CA LEU A 104 13.46 -10.81 -21.45
C LEU A 104 14.83 -11.13 -20.84
N LEU A 105 15.14 -12.40 -20.68
CA LEU A 105 16.41 -12.90 -20.20
C LEU A 105 16.94 -13.93 -21.21
N THR A 106 18.04 -13.61 -21.90
CA THR A 106 18.61 -14.49 -22.92
C THR A 106 19.47 -15.59 -22.30
N ASP A 107 19.59 -16.73 -22.99
CA ASP A 107 20.40 -17.84 -22.52
C ASP A 107 21.88 -17.45 -22.42
N GLU A 108 22.35 -16.54 -23.26
CA GLU A 108 23.72 -16.00 -23.17
C GLU A 108 23.94 -15.15 -21.94
N GLU A 109 22.95 -14.32 -21.52
CA GLU A 109 23.04 -13.55 -20.29
C GLU A 109 23.07 -14.45 -19.06
N ILE A 110 22.32 -15.55 -19.10
CA ILE A 110 22.30 -16.56 -18.06
C ILE A 110 23.66 -17.25 -17.97
N THR A 111 24.22 -17.66 -19.12
CA THR A 111 25.45 -18.47 -19.19
C THR A 111 26.72 -17.65 -18.93
N ARG A 112 26.77 -16.38 -19.36
CA ARG A 112 27.93 -15.51 -19.21
C ARG A 112 28.17 -14.97 -17.81
N LYS A 113 27.18 -15.06 -16.91
CA LYS A 113 27.35 -14.63 -15.52
C LYS A 113 27.94 -15.75 -14.67
N SER A 114 28.84 -15.39 -13.76
CA SER A 114 29.51 -16.33 -12.85
C SER A 114 28.49 -17.08 -11.96
N TRP A 115 27.33 -16.46 -11.72
CA TRP A 115 26.22 -17.02 -10.96
C TRP A 115 24.91 -16.86 -11.76
N PRO A 116 24.55 -17.87 -12.56
CA PRO A 116 23.37 -17.80 -13.42
C PRO A 116 22.06 -17.50 -12.71
N MET A 117 21.86 -18.07 -11.51
CA MET A 117 20.66 -17.80 -10.70
C MET A 117 20.53 -16.34 -10.28
N ASP A 118 21.63 -15.62 -10.08
CA ASP A 118 21.65 -14.22 -9.72
C ASP A 118 21.03 -13.30 -10.80
N ALA A 119 21.17 -13.69 -12.08
CA ALA A 119 20.55 -12.96 -13.18
C ALA A 119 19.02 -13.06 -13.16
N VAL A 120 18.49 -14.26 -12.90
CA VAL A 120 17.05 -14.50 -12.80
C VAL A 120 16.49 -13.80 -11.58
N ASP A 121 17.19 -13.91 -10.45
CA ASP A 121 16.79 -13.28 -9.19
C ASP A 121 16.69 -11.76 -9.31
N ARG A 122 17.70 -11.13 -9.92
CA ARG A 122 17.69 -9.67 -10.18
C ARG A 122 16.58 -9.26 -11.15
N ALA A 123 16.32 -10.06 -12.18
CA ALA A 123 15.23 -9.77 -13.11
C ALA A 123 13.88 -9.83 -12.42
N LEU A 124 13.63 -10.86 -11.62
CA LEU A 124 12.39 -10.99 -10.82
C LEU A 124 12.22 -9.84 -9.83
N ALA A 125 13.26 -9.50 -9.07
CA ALA A 125 13.24 -8.38 -8.14
C ALA A 125 12.89 -7.06 -8.84
N LYS A 126 13.50 -6.77 -9.98
CA LYS A 126 13.21 -5.55 -10.75
C LYS A 126 11.77 -5.50 -11.23
N VAL A 127 11.21 -6.61 -11.72
CA VAL A 127 9.81 -6.68 -12.18
C VAL A 127 8.86 -6.40 -11.00
N VAL A 128 9.08 -7.07 -9.86
CA VAL A 128 8.23 -6.91 -8.68
C VAL A 128 8.31 -5.50 -8.12
N ASN A 129 9.52 -4.95 -7.96
CA ASN A 129 9.71 -3.59 -7.45
C ASN A 129 9.09 -2.53 -8.38
N SER A 130 9.14 -2.74 -9.70
CA SER A 130 8.47 -1.84 -10.66
C SER A 130 6.95 -1.88 -10.51
N ILE A 131 6.36 -3.05 -10.31
CA ILE A 131 4.93 -3.22 -10.09
C ILE A 131 4.51 -2.57 -8.77
N ILE A 132 5.27 -2.79 -7.68
CA ILE A 132 5.01 -2.19 -6.37
C ILE A 132 5.00 -0.67 -6.48
N LYS A 133 6.06 -0.10 -7.07
CA LYS A 133 6.17 1.34 -7.26
C LYS A 133 4.99 1.92 -8.04
N GLN A 134 4.58 1.26 -9.13
CA GLN A 134 3.50 1.75 -9.97
C GLN A 134 2.15 1.67 -9.27
N VAL A 135 1.84 0.56 -8.62
CA VAL A 135 0.58 0.38 -7.88
C VAL A 135 0.48 1.37 -6.72
N ASP A 136 1.57 1.55 -5.95
CA ASP A 136 1.60 2.54 -4.88
C ASP A 136 1.41 3.97 -5.42
N THR A 137 2.04 4.31 -6.54
CA THR A 137 1.86 5.65 -7.15
C THR A 137 0.40 5.89 -7.52
N VAL A 138 -0.28 4.90 -8.12
CA VAL A 138 -1.70 5.00 -8.50
C VAL A 138 -2.59 5.12 -7.27
N ALA A 139 -2.34 4.31 -6.24
CA ALA A 139 -3.11 4.34 -5.01
C ALA A 139 -2.93 5.66 -4.25
N MET A 140 -1.69 6.15 -4.13
CA MET A 140 -1.43 7.45 -3.51
C MET A 140 -2.09 8.61 -4.27
N ALA A 141 -2.10 8.55 -5.62
CA ALA A 141 -2.80 9.54 -6.43
C ALA A 141 -4.32 9.49 -6.20
N ALA A 142 -4.91 8.31 -6.09
CA ALA A 142 -6.34 8.13 -5.79
C ALA A 142 -6.70 8.68 -4.41
N ILE A 143 -5.90 8.39 -3.37
CA ILE A 143 -6.07 8.93 -2.02
C ILE A 143 -5.96 10.46 -2.04
N GLY A 144 -4.90 11.01 -2.65
CA GLY A 144 -4.68 12.46 -2.72
C GLY A 144 -5.73 13.23 -3.51
N THR A 145 -6.42 12.56 -4.46
CA THR A 145 -7.56 13.16 -5.17
C THR A 145 -8.84 13.13 -4.34
N ALA A 146 -9.02 12.08 -3.53
CA ALA A 146 -10.22 11.89 -2.73
C ALA A 146 -10.22 12.76 -1.46
N ILE A 147 -9.06 12.93 -0.80
CA ILE A 147 -8.94 13.78 0.39
C ILE A 147 -9.02 15.24 -0.03
N THR A 148 -10.08 15.92 0.39
CA THR A 148 -10.32 17.36 0.10
C THR A 148 -10.19 18.22 1.34
N ALA A 149 -10.24 17.63 2.53
CA ALA A 149 -10.07 18.34 3.79
C ALA A 149 -8.59 18.65 4.03
N GLU A 150 -8.24 19.92 4.18
CA GLU A 150 -6.85 20.37 4.34
C GLU A 150 -6.69 21.41 5.44
N VAL A 151 -5.52 21.44 6.05
CA VAL A 151 -5.06 22.50 6.94
C VAL A 151 -3.67 22.94 6.53
N ALA A 152 -3.44 24.25 6.55
CA ALA A 152 -2.09 24.77 6.37
C ALA A 152 -1.28 24.65 7.66
N THR A 153 -0.01 24.27 7.56
CA THR A 153 0.91 24.26 8.72
C THR A 153 0.98 25.64 9.37
N VAL A 154 1.12 25.67 10.70
CA VAL A 154 1.43 26.89 11.46
C VAL A 154 2.81 27.42 11.07
N GLY A 155 3.71 26.52 10.73
CA GLY A 155 5.02 26.86 10.18
C GLY A 155 5.67 25.63 9.58
N SER A 156 6.27 25.78 8.40
CA SER A 156 6.94 24.68 7.70
C SER A 156 7.91 23.96 8.64
N TRP A 157 7.89 22.63 8.62
CA TRP A 157 8.72 21.78 9.49
C TRP A 157 10.22 21.91 9.18
N ASP A 158 10.55 22.35 7.96
CA ASP A 158 11.92 22.67 7.53
C ASP A 158 12.28 24.15 7.68
N ASN A 159 11.48 24.94 8.42
CA ASN A 159 11.73 26.35 8.63
C ASN A 159 13.15 26.58 9.16
N ALA A 160 13.82 27.63 8.66
CA ALA A 160 15.17 28.00 9.10
C ALA A 160 15.21 28.30 10.60
N THR A 161 14.16 28.94 11.13
CA THR A 161 14.01 29.24 12.56
C THR A 161 13.40 28.05 13.28
N VAL A 162 14.16 27.38 14.14
CA VAL A 162 13.77 26.16 14.86
C VAL A 162 12.48 26.37 15.69
N ALA A 163 12.32 27.54 16.32
CA ALA A 163 11.16 27.89 17.12
C ALA A 163 9.82 27.87 16.33
N ASN A 164 9.89 28.04 15.01
CA ASN A 164 8.71 28.02 14.13
C ASN A 164 8.38 26.63 13.62
N ARG A 165 9.18 25.61 13.92
CA ARG A 165 8.94 24.24 13.55
C ARG A 165 7.99 23.59 14.55
N LYS A 166 6.72 23.45 14.20
CA LYS A 166 5.67 22.93 15.10
C LYS A 166 4.93 21.71 14.54
N PRO A 167 5.65 20.64 14.17
CA PRO A 167 5.00 19.47 13.59
C PRO A 167 3.98 18.80 14.52
N LEU A 168 4.20 18.83 15.83
CA LEU A 168 3.29 18.23 16.80
C LEU A 168 1.97 19.00 16.87
N ASP A 169 2.04 20.34 16.86
CA ASP A 169 0.85 21.20 16.88
C ASP A 169 0.01 20.97 15.62
N ASP A 170 0.65 20.89 14.44
CA ASP A 170 -0.02 20.64 13.17
C ASP A 170 -0.72 19.26 13.14
N ILE A 171 -0.05 18.22 13.66
CA ILE A 171 -0.62 16.86 13.74
C ILE A 171 -1.83 16.84 14.67
N LEU A 172 -1.73 17.46 15.86
CA LEU A 172 -2.85 17.50 16.82
C LEU A 172 -4.03 18.31 16.30
N LEU A 173 -3.79 19.42 15.60
CA LEU A 173 -4.85 20.21 14.95
C LEU A 173 -5.53 19.42 13.84
N GLY A 174 -4.77 18.63 13.07
CA GLY A 174 -5.35 17.74 12.06
C GLY A 174 -6.20 16.62 12.65
N ILE A 175 -5.76 16.01 13.76
CA ILE A 175 -6.56 15.02 14.50
C ILE A 175 -7.85 15.65 15.03
N GLN A 176 -7.75 16.84 15.66
CA GLN A 176 -8.90 17.57 16.16
C GLN A 176 -9.91 17.85 15.03
N ALA A 177 -9.43 18.32 13.87
CA ALA A 177 -10.30 18.63 12.74
C ALA A 177 -11.07 17.41 12.22
N MET A 178 -10.47 16.20 12.27
CA MET A 178 -11.17 14.95 11.94
C MET A 178 -12.22 14.58 13.00
N GLU A 179 -11.89 14.74 14.29
CA GLU A 179 -12.80 14.43 15.39
C GLU A 179 -13.98 15.41 15.44
N ASP A 180 -13.77 16.69 15.10
CA ASP A 180 -14.79 17.73 15.03
C ASP A 180 -15.89 17.44 13.98
N LEU A 181 -15.61 16.59 12.99
CA LEU A 181 -16.64 16.12 12.06
C LEU A 181 -17.73 15.27 12.74
N ASN A 182 -17.46 14.73 13.93
CA ASN A 182 -18.37 13.90 14.72
C ASN A 182 -18.98 12.70 13.93
N LEU A 183 -18.21 12.16 12.99
CA LEU A 183 -18.57 11.01 12.16
C LEU A 183 -17.95 9.70 12.66
N GLY A 184 -17.27 9.74 13.83
CA GLY A 184 -16.66 8.57 14.47
C GLY A 184 -15.30 8.17 13.89
N TYR A 185 -14.71 9.00 13.03
CA TYR A 185 -13.35 8.76 12.52
C TYR A 185 -12.32 8.84 13.64
N ARG A 186 -11.34 7.95 13.58
CA ARG A 186 -10.20 7.92 14.51
C ARG A 186 -8.92 7.79 13.72
N ALA A 187 -8.17 8.85 13.67
CA ALA A 187 -6.85 8.85 13.04
C ALA A 187 -5.96 7.77 13.67
N ASP A 188 -5.36 6.94 12.84
CA ASP A 188 -4.44 5.86 13.24
C ASP A 188 -3.09 5.94 12.52
N THR A 189 -3.05 6.62 11.38
CA THR A 189 -1.88 6.62 10.51
C THR A 189 -1.50 8.03 10.06
N LEU A 190 -0.20 8.33 10.14
CA LEU A 190 0.42 9.55 9.62
C LEU A 190 1.33 9.19 8.44
N VAL A 191 1.02 9.69 7.25
CA VAL A 191 1.83 9.46 6.05
C VAL A 191 2.66 10.69 5.75
N VAL A 192 3.98 10.50 5.65
CA VAL A 192 4.94 11.58 5.44
C VAL A 192 5.96 11.28 4.37
N SER A 193 6.47 12.33 3.73
CA SER A 193 7.61 12.20 2.83
C SER A 193 8.90 11.93 3.62
N PRO A 194 9.95 11.36 3.00
CA PRO A 194 11.23 11.15 3.65
C PRO A 194 11.86 12.43 4.20
N LYS A 195 11.64 13.57 3.53
CA LYS A 195 12.11 14.88 3.98
C LYS A 195 11.37 15.32 5.25
N ALA A 196 10.04 15.28 5.24
CA ALA A 196 9.21 15.60 6.41
C ALA A 196 9.52 14.70 7.61
N TYR A 197 9.72 13.40 7.37
CA TYR A 197 10.13 12.46 8.42
C TYR A 197 11.44 12.83 9.09
N THR A 198 12.43 13.31 8.31
CA THR A 198 13.71 13.76 8.89
C THR A 198 13.50 14.94 9.83
N TYR A 199 12.65 15.90 9.47
CA TYR A 199 12.35 17.04 10.33
C TYR A 199 11.51 16.68 11.56
N LEU A 200 10.66 15.67 11.48
CA LEU A 200 10.00 15.07 12.65
C LEU A 200 11.05 14.53 13.65
N MET A 201 12.07 13.81 13.14
CA MET A 201 13.16 13.28 13.96
C MET A 201 13.99 14.37 14.64
N LEU A 202 14.18 15.50 13.94
CA LEU A 202 14.98 16.64 14.42
C LEU A 202 14.20 17.58 15.36
N ASN A 203 12.92 17.30 15.64
CA ASN A 203 12.09 18.17 16.47
C ASN A 203 12.30 17.89 17.96
N ASP A 204 12.74 18.93 18.70
CA ASP A 204 13.03 18.83 20.13
C ASP A 204 11.80 18.53 20.99
N ALA A 205 10.61 19.03 20.60
CA ALA A 205 9.38 18.77 21.33
C ALA A 205 9.01 17.29 21.30
N ILE A 206 9.13 16.63 20.14
CA ILE A 206 8.89 15.20 19.98
C ILE A 206 9.94 14.40 20.75
N ALA A 207 11.22 14.82 20.70
CA ALA A 207 12.30 14.16 21.43
C ALA A 207 12.14 14.25 22.95
N GLN A 208 11.61 15.37 23.48
CA GLN A 208 11.42 15.58 24.92
C GLN A 208 10.23 14.79 25.48
N LEU A 209 9.17 14.58 24.71
CA LEU A 209 8.00 13.79 25.12
C LEU A 209 8.31 12.30 25.26
N ARG A 210 9.35 11.81 24.62
CA ARG A 210 9.78 10.41 24.73
C ARG A 210 10.70 10.24 25.95
N LYS A 211 10.41 9.24 26.78
CA LYS A 211 11.26 8.92 27.93
C LYS A 211 12.68 8.56 27.46
N ARG A 212 13.67 9.28 27.93
CA ARG A 212 15.09 9.12 27.54
C ARG A 212 15.68 7.74 27.85
N GLU A 213 15.04 6.98 28.73
CA GLU A 213 15.56 5.71 29.28
C GLU A 213 14.91 4.47 28.65
N THR A 214 14.04 4.62 27.68
CA THR A 214 13.40 3.48 27.00
C THR A 214 14.14 3.11 25.73
N THR A 215 14.17 1.82 25.41
CA THR A 215 14.71 1.27 24.15
C THR A 215 14.02 1.83 22.90
N ASP A 216 12.87 2.46 23.06
CA ASP A 216 12.06 3.10 22.01
C ASP A 216 12.47 4.58 21.73
N ASN A 217 13.63 5.02 22.27
CA ASN A 217 14.12 6.36 22.00
C ASN A 217 14.68 6.45 20.57
N PRO A 218 14.23 7.41 19.73
CA PRO A 218 14.72 7.59 18.36
C PRO A 218 16.23 7.76 18.23
N VAL A 219 16.88 8.26 19.27
CA VAL A 219 18.35 8.38 19.32
C VAL A 219 19.03 7.02 19.27
N TYR A 220 18.40 5.97 19.84
CA TYR A 220 18.94 4.61 19.83
C TYR A 220 18.45 3.78 18.64
N THR A 221 17.18 3.92 18.26
CA THR A 221 16.58 3.13 17.16
C THR A 221 16.73 3.78 15.79
N GLY A 222 16.93 5.10 15.73
CA GLY A 222 16.95 5.85 14.47
C GLY A 222 15.60 5.88 13.75
N MET A 223 14.51 5.46 14.41
CA MET A 223 13.17 5.41 13.84
C MET A 223 12.12 5.97 14.81
N ILE A 224 11.14 6.68 14.25
CA ILE A 224 9.92 7.06 14.95
C ILE A 224 8.80 6.16 14.40
N GLU A 225 8.28 5.26 15.22
CA GLU A 225 7.17 4.39 14.85
C GLU A 225 5.82 5.06 15.07
N THR A 226 5.69 5.81 16.17
CA THR A 226 4.45 6.47 16.55
C THR A 226 4.66 7.91 16.99
N VAL A 227 3.76 8.81 16.58
CA VAL A 227 3.67 10.21 17.04
C VAL A 227 2.21 10.51 17.33
N ALA A 228 1.89 11.08 18.49
CA ALA A 228 0.52 11.37 18.93
C ALA A 228 -0.44 10.16 18.74
N ASN A 229 0.04 8.95 19.04
CA ASN A 229 -0.69 7.69 18.86
C ASN A 229 -0.97 7.31 17.39
N LEU A 230 -0.38 8.01 16.42
CA LEU A 230 -0.45 7.68 15.00
C LEU A 230 0.77 6.84 14.58
N THR A 231 0.55 5.80 13.81
CA THR A 231 1.62 5.03 13.17
C THR A 231 2.23 5.85 12.03
N VAL A 232 3.54 6.09 12.06
CA VAL A 232 4.20 6.91 11.03
C VAL A 232 4.65 6.04 9.86
N ILE A 233 4.08 6.31 8.69
CA ILE A 233 4.46 5.66 7.44
C ILE A 233 5.25 6.65 6.57
N LYS A 234 6.51 6.30 6.31
CA LYS A 234 7.38 7.07 5.42
C LYS A 234 7.31 6.53 4.00
N THR A 235 6.90 7.35 3.04
CA THR A 235 6.85 6.96 1.64
C THR A 235 7.38 8.05 0.70
N PRO A 236 8.19 7.68 -0.30
CA PRO A 236 8.60 8.61 -1.35
C PRO A 236 7.53 8.79 -2.45
N ASN A 237 6.45 7.97 -2.43
CA ASN A 237 5.45 7.91 -3.48
C ASN A 237 4.27 8.88 -3.24
N LEU A 238 4.40 9.83 -2.31
CA LEU A 238 3.39 10.89 -2.13
C LEU A 238 3.26 11.72 -3.41
N PRO A 239 2.04 12.02 -3.89
CA PRO A 239 1.81 12.84 -5.08
C PRO A 239 2.43 14.24 -4.96
N VAL A 240 2.35 14.81 -3.76
CA VAL A 240 2.91 16.11 -3.43
C VAL A 240 3.80 15.97 -2.19
N VAL A 241 5.10 16.14 -2.36
CA VAL A 241 6.13 15.91 -1.34
C VAL A 241 6.02 16.89 -0.16
N THR A 242 5.41 18.08 -0.42
CA THR A 242 5.23 19.15 0.57
C THR A 242 4.04 18.93 1.50
N ARG A 243 3.35 17.80 1.39
CA ARG A 243 2.14 17.47 2.13
C ARG A 243 2.35 16.26 3.03
N ALA A 244 1.54 16.17 4.08
CA ALA A 244 1.43 15.01 4.93
C ALA A 244 -0.04 14.66 5.10
N TRP A 245 -0.35 13.38 5.31
CA TRP A 245 -1.72 12.92 5.49
C TRP A 245 -1.91 12.29 6.86
N ILE A 246 -3.03 12.64 7.49
CA ILE A 246 -3.54 11.96 8.67
C ILE A 246 -4.74 11.13 8.20
N ILE A 247 -4.74 9.85 8.48
CA ILE A 247 -5.69 8.89 7.92
C ILE A 247 -6.24 7.99 9.01
N ASP A 248 -7.54 7.70 8.93
CA ASP A 248 -8.15 6.52 9.53
C ASP A 248 -8.14 5.40 8.49
N SER A 249 -7.16 4.51 8.57
CA SER A 249 -6.94 3.45 7.59
C SER A 249 -8.07 2.43 7.51
N ARG A 250 -8.92 2.35 8.55
CA ARG A 250 -10.03 1.40 8.64
C ARG A 250 -11.26 1.85 7.87
N GLN A 251 -11.45 3.17 7.74
CA GLN A 251 -12.64 3.75 7.13
C GLN A 251 -12.37 4.40 5.78
N LEU A 252 -11.13 4.79 5.49
CA LEU A 252 -10.78 5.50 4.27
C LEU A 252 -11.22 4.75 3.00
N GLY A 253 -11.00 3.44 2.95
CA GLY A 253 -11.34 2.63 1.78
C GLY A 253 -10.50 1.38 1.64
N GLY A 254 -10.41 0.86 0.44
CA GLY A 254 -9.77 -0.41 0.21
C GLY A 254 -9.08 -0.58 -1.14
N MET A 255 -8.49 -1.75 -1.30
CA MET A 255 -7.91 -2.24 -2.54
C MET A 255 -8.72 -3.43 -3.05
N ALA A 256 -9.20 -3.36 -4.27
CA ALA A 256 -9.87 -4.49 -4.92
C ALA A 256 -8.88 -5.22 -5.82
N ASP A 257 -8.74 -6.52 -5.61
CA ASP A 257 -7.89 -7.39 -6.41
C ASP A 257 -8.75 -8.40 -7.19
N GLU A 258 -8.46 -8.56 -8.49
CA GLU A 258 -9.02 -9.62 -9.31
C GLU A 258 -7.98 -10.74 -9.47
N ARG A 259 -8.34 -11.93 -9.01
CA ARG A 259 -7.48 -13.11 -9.10
C ARG A 259 -8.08 -14.11 -10.07
N ASP A 260 -7.45 -14.25 -11.21
CA ASP A 260 -7.82 -15.27 -12.19
C ASP A 260 -6.98 -16.54 -12.00
N SER A 261 -7.63 -17.68 -12.20
CA SER A 261 -6.91 -18.96 -12.32
C SER A 261 -6.33 -19.09 -13.74
N ALA A 262 -5.49 -18.13 -14.16
CA ALA A 262 -4.90 -18.19 -15.49
C ALA A 262 -3.80 -19.26 -15.55
N PRO A 263 -3.77 -20.11 -16.59
CA PRO A 263 -2.82 -21.22 -16.68
C PRO A 263 -1.36 -20.75 -16.62
N GLY A 264 -0.56 -21.39 -15.77
CA GLY A 264 0.87 -21.14 -15.66
C GLY A 264 1.26 -19.90 -14.84
N TYR A 265 0.32 -19.18 -14.23
CA TYR A 265 0.63 -18.14 -13.26
C TYR A 265 0.71 -18.71 -11.85
N ALA A 266 1.74 -18.29 -11.12
CA ALA A 266 1.85 -18.49 -9.68
C ALA A 266 1.49 -17.17 -8.98
N ILE A 267 0.65 -17.25 -7.95
CA ILE A 267 0.20 -16.09 -7.18
C ILE A 267 1.08 -15.97 -5.94
N SER A 268 1.70 -14.81 -5.76
CA SER A 268 2.45 -14.47 -4.55
C SER A 268 1.52 -13.98 -3.43
N ASP A 269 1.98 -14.04 -2.17
CA ASP A 269 1.28 -13.44 -1.02
C ASP A 269 1.10 -11.91 -1.17
N LEU A 270 1.92 -11.28 -2.01
CA LEU A 270 1.82 -9.87 -2.39
C LEU A 270 0.72 -9.58 -3.44
N ALA A 271 -0.12 -10.55 -3.77
CA ALA A 271 -1.10 -10.48 -4.86
C ALA A 271 -0.49 -10.22 -6.26
N VAL A 272 0.83 -10.41 -6.41
CA VAL A 272 1.52 -10.36 -7.70
C VAL A 272 1.52 -11.75 -8.32
N GLU A 273 1.01 -11.86 -9.53
CA GLU A 273 1.02 -13.07 -10.32
C GLU A 273 2.26 -13.09 -11.22
N VAL A 274 3.00 -14.19 -11.22
CA VAL A 274 4.22 -14.33 -12.01
C VAL A 274 4.14 -15.55 -12.92
N LYS A 275 4.67 -15.41 -14.13
CA LYS A 275 4.78 -16.46 -15.12
C LYS A 275 6.12 -16.37 -15.83
N ALA A 276 6.78 -17.51 -16.05
CA ALA A 276 7.92 -17.63 -16.96
C ALA A 276 7.46 -18.30 -18.25
N ILE A 277 7.85 -17.72 -19.38
CA ILE A 277 7.47 -18.19 -20.72
C ILE A 277 8.76 -18.39 -21.53
N ARG A 278 8.98 -19.59 -22.05
CA ARG A 278 10.11 -19.87 -22.96
C ARG A 278 9.81 -19.29 -24.34
N GLN A 279 10.77 -18.58 -24.89
CA GLN A 279 10.78 -18.03 -26.24
C GLN A 279 11.84 -18.78 -27.07
N ASP A 280 11.45 -19.89 -27.66
CA ASP A 280 12.38 -20.76 -28.38
C ASP A 280 12.98 -20.10 -29.64
N GLU A 281 12.26 -19.18 -30.28
CA GLU A 281 12.71 -18.41 -31.42
C GLU A 281 13.86 -17.42 -31.11
N ARG A 282 14.02 -17.08 -29.82
CA ARG A 282 14.99 -16.07 -29.37
C ARG A 282 16.00 -16.59 -28.35
N ASP A 283 16.00 -17.88 -28.09
CA ASP A 283 16.78 -18.54 -27.04
C ASP A 283 16.76 -17.75 -25.72
N ALA A 284 15.51 -17.45 -25.27
CA ALA A 284 15.30 -16.56 -24.14
C ALA A 284 14.09 -16.98 -23.27
N TRP A 285 14.04 -16.42 -22.07
CA TRP A 285 12.91 -16.52 -21.14
C TRP A 285 12.27 -15.17 -20.91
N ASP A 286 10.95 -15.08 -21.07
CA ASP A 286 10.13 -13.95 -20.63
C ASP A 286 9.70 -14.18 -19.18
N LEU A 287 10.18 -13.34 -18.27
CA LEU A 287 9.69 -13.28 -16.89
C LEU A 287 8.61 -12.23 -16.82
N GLN A 288 7.38 -12.64 -16.69
CA GLN A 288 6.20 -11.75 -16.66
C GLN A 288 5.63 -11.68 -15.25
N GLY A 289 5.50 -10.45 -14.72
CA GLY A 289 4.77 -10.16 -13.50
C GLY A 289 3.56 -9.29 -13.78
N ARG A 290 2.46 -9.50 -13.05
CA ARG A 290 1.27 -8.66 -13.11
C ARG A 290 0.53 -8.61 -11.79
N ARG A 291 -0.19 -7.51 -11.54
CA ARG A 291 -1.22 -7.38 -10.51
C ARG A 291 -2.44 -6.73 -11.13
N LYS A 292 -3.61 -7.27 -10.89
CA LYS A 292 -4.89 -6.70 -11.31
C LYS A 292 -5.53 -6.10 -10.08
N THR A 293 -5.53 -4.78 -9.99
CA THR A 293 -5.98 -4.09 -8.79
C THR A 293 -6.51 -2.70 -9.11
N VAL A 294 -7.36 -2.19 -8.24
CA VAL A 294 -7.81 -0.81 -8.21
C VAL A 294 -7.94 -0.34 -6.77
N PRO A 295 -7.41 0.85 -6.43
CA PRO A 295 -7.72 1.52 -5.18
C PRO A 295 -9.11 2.15 -5.27
N PHE A 296 -9.86 2.12 -4.17
CA PHE A 296 -11.11 2.84 -4.03
C PHE A 296 -11.17 3.50 -2.66
N VAL A 297 -11.69 4.73 -2.62
CA VAL A 297 -11.85 5.51 -1.39
C VAL A 297 -13.35 5.64 -1.12
N GLN A 298 -13.80 5.10 0.01
CA GLN A 298 -15.21 5.11 0.41
C GLN A 298 -15.54 6.37 1.22
N GLU A 299 -14.71 6.68 2.20
CA GLU A 299 -14.91 7.80 3.12
C GLU A 299 -13.78 8.83 3.00
N PRO A 300 -13.91 9.82 2.10
CA PRO A 300 -12.91 10.89 1.96
C PRO A 300 -12.67 11.68 3.23
N GLY A 301 -13.70 11.80 4.10
CA GLY A 301 -13.60 12.48 5.40
C GLY A 301 -12.74 11.75 6.42
N ALA A 302 -12.44 10.47 6.20
CA ALA A 302 -11.51 9.69 7.02
C ALA A 302 -10.03 10.02 6.71
N GLY A 303 -9.76 10.96 5.80
CA GLY A 303 -8.44 11.48 5.48
C GLY A 303 -8.37 12.99 5.64
N TYR A 304 -7.25 13.48 6.17
CA TYR A 304 -6.97 14.89 6.35
C TYR A 304 -5.58 15.24 5.85
N GLU A 305 -5.45 16.33 5.13
CA GLU A 305 -4.19 16.75 4.53
C GLU A 305 -3.59 17.94 5.25
N ILE A 306 -2.31 17.87 5.58
CA ILE A 306 -1.53 18.98 6.10
C ILE A 306 -0.70 19.54 4.95
N THR A 307 -0.92 20.79 4.58
CA THR A 307 -0.23 21.46 3.46
C THR A 307 0.92 22.34 3.94
N GLY A 308 1.99 22.44 3.13
CA GLY A 308 3.15 23.27 3.46
C GLY A 308 4.10 22.68 4.50
N VAL A 309 4.09 21.37 4.66
CA VAL A 309 4.92 20.64 5.65
C VAL A 309 6.40 20.88 5.42
N VAL A 310 6.83 20.82 4.18
CA VAL A 310 8.22 21.09 3.77
C VAL A 310 8.23 21.93 2.49
N SER A 311 9.29 22.72 2.29
CA SER A 311 9.50 23.57 1.11
C SER A 311 10.19 22.81 -0.03
#